data_9a39c31a044abbbdfb84997e823b6177
#
_entry.id   9a39c31a044abbbdfb84997e823b6177
#
_cell.length_a   1.000
_cell.length_b   1.000
_cell.length_c   1.000
_cell.angle_alpha   90.00
_cell.angle_beta   90.00
_cell.angle_gamma   90.00
#
_symmetry.space_group_name_H-M   'P 1'
#
loop_
_entity.id
_entity.type
_entity.pdbx_description
1 polymer ?
#
loop_
_entity_poly.entity_id
_entity_poly.type
_entity_poly.pdbx_seq_one_letter_code
_entity_poly.pdbx_strand_id
1 'polypeptide(L)'
;MSAYERAMKLLNETETTSFLGYHILPGGAFDSATVATLNGQTVDTYLSKAVMDSYPDSTVLDVGVEVRDPDVFIKARASEAKVVEADIPVCEGIVHILDAPLLLCDTEMEFTDEETTVVEAAVTKVAEMLEKYEEGMAPAPAPMEDEAVMPMEAGAEEPEA
;
A
#
# COMPACT_ATOMS: atom_id res chain seq x y z
N MET A 1 10.29 0.59 -20.97
CA MET A 1 9.77 -0.08 -19.77
C MET A 1 10.76 0.15 -18.63
N SER A 2 10.34 0.81 -17.57
CA SER A 2 11.19 1.07 -16.40
C SER A 2 11.53 -0.22 -15.64
N ALA A 3 12.54 -0.20 -14.77
CA ALA A 3 12.85 -1.34 -13.91
C ALA A 3 11.65 -1.73 -13.02
N TYR A 4 10.90 -0.72 -12.56
CA TYR A 4 9.67 -0.89 -11.79
C TYR A 4 8.58 -1.63 -12.58
N GLU A 5 8.29 -1.21 -13.82
CA GLU A 5 7.30 -1.87 -14.68
C GLU A 5 7.66 -3.32 -14.98
N ARG A 6 8.96 -3.62 -15.11
CA ARG A 6 9.43 -5.01 -15.29
C ARG A 6 9.25 -5.84 -14.03
N ALA A 7 9.55 -5.28 -12.87
CA ALA A 7 9.37 -5.95 -11.59
C ALA A 7 7.88 -6.26 -11.33
N MET A 8 7.00 -5.27 -11.49
CA MET A 8 5.56 -5.44 -11.29
C MET A 8 4.93 -6.46 -12.25
N LYS A 9 5.49 -6.63 -13.44
CA LYS A 9 5.01 -7.60 -14.42
C LYS A 9 5.42 -9.05 -14.08
N LEU A 10 6.44 -9.23 -13.26
CA LEU A 10 6.93 -10.55 -12.82
C LEU A 10 6.27 -11.04 -11.54
N LEU A 11 5.68 -10.12 -10.76
CA LEU A 11 5.02 -10.46 -9.51
C LEU A 11 3.60 -10.97 -9.78
N ASN A 12 3.20 -12.01 -9.09
CA ASN A 12 1.81 -12.44 -9.05
C ASN A 12 0.99 -11.49 -8.14
N GLU A 13 -0.32 -11.69 -8.08
CA GLU A 13 -1.23 -10.82 -7.31
C GLU A 13 -0.89 -10.78 -5.81
N THR A 14 -0.61 -11.93 -5.23
CA THR A 14 -0.23 -12.05 -3.81
C THR A 14 1.09 -11.32 -3.52
N GLU A 15 2.09 -11.49 -4.38
CA GLU A 15 3.39 -10.83 -4.25
C GLU A 15 3.26 -9.32 -4.42
N THR A 16 2.45 -8.87 -5.40
CA THR A 16 2.16 -7.45 -5.60
C THR A 16 1.48 -6.83 -4.39
N THR A 17 0.47 -7.50 -3.83
CA THR A 17 -0.25 -7.05 -2.65
C THR A 17 0.65 -7.04 -1.42
N SER A 18 1.51 -8.04 -1.27
CA SER A 18 2.51 -8.08 -0.19
C SER A 18 3.52 -6.94 -0.32
N PHE A 19 4.03 -6.68 -1.51
CA PHE A 19 4.92 -5.56 -1.78
C PHE A 19 4.26 -4.22 -1.41
N LEU A 20 3.03 -3.99 -1.83
CA LEU A 20 2.29 -2.77 -1.47
C LEU A 20 2.01 -2.70 0.03
N GLY A 21 1.66 -3.82 0.66
CA GLY A 21 1.43 -3.89 2.10
C GLY A 21 2.66 -3.53 2.93
N TYR A 22 3.86 -3.77 2.42
CA TYR A 22 5.10 -3.35 3.05
C TYR A 22 5.33 -1.83 3.02
N HIS A 23 4.68 -1.11 2.10
CA HIS A 23 4.71 0.34 1.98
C HIS A 23 3.57 1.05 2.74
N ILE A 24 2.69 0.32 3.40
CA ILE A 24 1.55 0.87 4.14
C ILE A 24 1.85 0.80 5.63
N LEU A 25 1.80 1.94 6.30
CA LEU A 25 1.91 2.06 7.75
C LEU A 25 0.49 2.23 8.33
N PRO A 26 -0.07 1.20 8.96
CA PRO A 26 -1.39 1.29 9.58
C PRO A 26 -1.33 2.01 10.92
N GLY A 27 -2.45 2.55 11.36
CA GLY A 27 -2.60 3.11 12.70
C GLY A 27 -2.72 4.62 12.78
N GLY A 28 -2.68 5.33 11.66
CA GLY A 28 -2.91 6.77 11.62
C GLY A 28 -2.35 7.46 10.40
N ALA A 29 -2.61 8.74 10.31
CA ALA A 29 -1.99 9.62 9.32
C ALA A 29 -0.66 10.13 9.88
N PHE A 30 0.44 9.58 9.39
CA PHE A 30 1.78 9.96 9.81
C PHE A 30 2.27 11.14 8.97
N ASP A 31 2.02 12.37 9.42
CA ASP A 31 2.59 13.55 8.79
C ASP A 31 4.11 13.65 9.02
N SER A 32 4.79 14.52 8.30
CA SER A 32 6.24 14.69 8.39
C SER A 32 6.72 15.04 9.80
N ALA A 33 5.92 15.81 10.56
CA ALA A 33 6.24 16.15 11.94
C ALA A 33 6.16 14.91 12.85
N THR A 34 5.13 14.08 12.66
CA THR A 34 4.98 12.81 13.39
C THR A 34 6.10 11.84 13.02
N VAL A 35 6.40 11.67 11.72
CA VAL A 35 7.50 10.81 11.24
C VAL A 35 8.84 11.24 11.84
N ALA A 36 9.11 12.54 11.93
CA ALA A 36 10.35 13.04 12.53
C ALA A 36 10.50 12.67 14.02
N THR A 37 9.41 12.52 14.76
CA THR A 37 9.45 12.06 16.16
C THR A 37 9.83 10.58 16.31
N LEU A 38 9.70 9.80 15.24
CA LEU A 38 10.02 8.37 15.21
C LEU A 38 11.49 8.10 14.89
N ASN A 39 12.34 9.11 14.87
CA ASN A 39 13.76 8.96 14.58
C ASN A 39 14.42 7.87 15.45
N GLY A 40 15.05 6.91 14.78
CA GLY A 40 15.69 5.75 15.43
C GLY A 40 14.73 4.67 15.91
N GLN A 41 13.44 4.78 15.59
CA GLN A 41 12.43 3.78 15.93
C GLN A 41 12.03 2.96 14.69
N THR A 42 11.46 1.78 14.96
CA THR A 42 10.78 0.97 13.95
C THR A 42 9.28 1.18 14.00
N VAL A 43 8.64 1.05 12.87
CA VAL A 43 7.18 1.19 12.70
C VAL A 43 6.64 -0.04 12.00
N ASP A 44 5.54 -0.56 12.54
CA ASP A 44 4.85 -1.69 11.93
C ASP A 44 4.33 -1.35 10.54
N THR A 45 4.53 -2.25 9.59
CA THR A 45 3.88 -2.18 8.29
C THR A 45 2.54 -2.93 8.33
N TYR A 46 1.77 -2.85 7.25
CA TYR A 46 0.57 -3.66 7.11
C TYR A 46 0.89 -5.17 7.12
N LEU A 47 2.07 -5.57 6.60
CA LEU A 47 2.50 -6.97 6.65
C LEU A 47 2.85 -7.43 8.07
N SER A 48 3.56 -6.63 8.86
CA SER A 48 3.85 -6.99 10.25
C SER A 48 2.58 -7.10 11.09
N LYS A 49 1.62 -6.20 10.88
CA LYS A 49 0.29 -6.29 11.53
C LYS A 49 -0.46 -7.58 11.17
N ALA A 50 -0.35 -8.06 9.95
CA ALA A 50 -1.03 -9.27 9.51
C ALA A 50 -0.59 -10.54 10.26
N VAL A 51 0.63 -10.55 10.79
CA VAL A 51 1.22 -11.71 11.50
C VAL A 51 1.52 -11.44 12.97
N MET A 52 1.20 -10.28 13.49
CA MET A 52 1.51 -9.86 14.85
C MET A 52 0.98 -10.83 15.92
N ASP A 53 -0.17 -11.46 15.71
CA ASP A 53 -0.74 -12.44 16.64
C ASP A 53 0.13 -13.70 16.78
N SER A 54 0.85 -14.08 15.72
CA SER A 54 1.71 -15.27 15.68
C SER A 54 3.16 -14.95 15.98
N TYR A 55 3.61 -13.75 15.64
CA TYR A 55 5.00 -13.30 15.75
C TYR A 55 5.08 -11.87 16.34
N PRO A 56 4.64 -11.66 17.59
CA PRO A 56 4.52 -10.32 18.18
C PRO A 56 5.84 -9.59 18.36
N ASP A 57 6.95 -10.31 18.47
CA ASP A 57 8.28 -9.74 18.73
C ASP A 57 9.13 -9.62 17.44
N SER A 58 8.58 -10.00 16.29
CA SER A 58 9.32 -9.96 15.03
C SER A 58 9.27 -8.57 14.40
N THR A 59 10.43 -8.02 14.09
CA THR A 59 10.61 -6.73 13.41
C THR A 59 11.05 -6.88 11.95
N VAL A 60 11.08 -8.10 11.42
CA VAL A 60 11.57 -8.38 10.05
C VAL A 60 10.74 -7.68 8.97
N LEU A 61 9.47 -7.45 9.25
CA LEU A 61 8.51 -6.80 8.34
C LEU A 61 8.27 -5.32 8.68
N ASP A 62 8.98 -4.77 9.66
CA ASP A 62 8.88 -3.36 10.04
C ASP A 62 9.82 -2.49 9.20
N VAL A 63 9.56 -1.20 9.24
CA VAL A 63 10.46 -0.21 8.65
C VAL A 63 11.01 0.72 9.73
N GLY A 64 12.27 1.11 9.59
CA GLY A 64 12.90 2.09 10.49
C GLY A 64 12.75 3.50 9.96
N VAL A 65 12.75 4.47 10.87
CA VAL A 65 12.79 5.90 10.53
C VAL A 65 14.14 6.46 10.97
N GLU A 66 14.81 7.16 10.08
CA GLU A 66 16.06 7.87 10.38
C GLU A 66 15.99 9.31 9.86
N VAL A 67 16.20 10.26 10.77
CA VAL A 67 16.28 11.68 10.41
C VAL A 67 17.74 12.08 10.28
N ARG A 68 18.11 12.53 9.10
CA ARG A 68 19.43 13.12 8.78
C ARG A 68 19.18 14.56 8.33
N ASP A 69 18.96 15.46 9.28
CA ASP A 69 18.52 16.84 9.06
C ASP A 69 19.18 17.51 7.85
N PRO A 70 18.41 18.04 6.88
CA PRO A 70 16.94 18.18 6.91
C PRO A 70 16.14 16.97 6.35
N ASP A 71 16.80 15.89 5.96
CA ASP A 71 16.22 14.79 5.23
C ASP A 71 15.70 13.67 6.14
N VAL A 72 14.63 13.01 5.72
CA VAL A 72 14.07 11.83 6.37
C VAL A 72 14.25 10.60 5.46
N PHE A 73 14.73 9.52 6.05
CA PHE A 73 14.96 8.25 5.39
C PHE A 73 14.09 7.16 6.02
N ILE A 74 13.52 6.32 5.19
CA ILE A 74 12.81 5.12 5.61
C ILE A 74 13.71 3.93 5.31
N LYS A 75 14.02 3.16 6.35
CA LYS A 75 14.88 1.99 6.27
C LYS A 75 14.05 0.74 6.20
N ALA A 76 14.07 0.09 5.07
CA ALA A 76 13.61 -1.28 4.91
C ALA A 76 14.74 -2.27 5.25
N ARG A 77 14.44 -3.56 5.28
CA ARG A 77 15.44 -4.59 5.58
C ARG A 77 16.58 -4.61 4.55
N ALA A 78 16.27 -4.48 3.27
CA ALA A 78 17.23 -4.58 2.16
C ALA A 78 17.44 -3.27 1.39
N SER A 79 16.78 -2.18 1.77
CA SER A 79 16.92 -0.89 1.10
C SER A 79 16.70 0.27 2.06
N GLU A 80 17.11 1.44 1.62
CA GLU A 80 16.83 2.70 2.27
C GLU A 80 16.28 3.66 1.22
N ALA A 81 15.26 4.41 1.55
CA ALA A 81 14.66 5.38 0.66
C ALA A 81 14.51 6.73 1.37
N LYS A 82 14.81 7.81 0.64
CA LYS A 82 14.62 9.18 1.11
C LYS A 82 13.20 9.64 0.80
N VAL A 83 12.58 10.33 1.73
CA VAL A 83 11.32 11.04 1.50
C VAL A 83 11.62 12.28 0.64
N VAL A 84 11.10 12.32 -0.58
CA VAL A 84 11.32 13.42 -1.53
C VAL A 84 10.15 14.39 -1.58
N GLU A 85 8.94 13.93 -1.27
CA GLU A 85 7.76 14.76 -1.09
C GLU A 85 6.93 14.19 0.04
N ALA A 86 6.53 15.04 0.96
CA ALA A 86 5.82 14.64 2.17
C ALA A 86 4.43 15.30 2.26
N ASP A 87 3.61 14.78 3.15
CA ASP A 87 2.35 15.38 3.58
C ASP A 87 1.29 15.53 2.47
N ILE A 88 1.26 14.59 1.53
CA ILE A 88 0.24 14.56 0.48
C ILE A 88 -1.04 13.94 1.07
N PRO A 89 -2.11 14.73 1.27
CA PRO A 89 -3.34 14.20 1.84
C PRO A 89 -4.10 13.33 0.83
N VAL A 90 -4.51 12.14 1.24
CA VAL A 90 -5.32 11.23 0.43
C VAL A 90 -6.40 10.64 1.31
N CYS A 91 -7.64 11.02 1.07
CA CYS A 91 -8.78 10.63 1.92
C CYS A 91 -8.51 10.96 3.40
N GLU A 92 -8.48 9.96 4.27
CA GLU A 92 -8.17 10.10 5.71
C GLU A 92 -6.71 9.79 6.05
N GLY A 93 -5.87 9.57 5.04
CA GLY A 93 -4.47 9.22 5.17
C GLY A 93 -3.52 10.26 4.61
N ILE A 94 -2.24 9.97 4.72
CA ILE A 94 -1.14 10.78 4.17
C ILE A 94 -0.24 9.86 3.35
N VAL A 95 0.19 10.35 2.19
CA VAL A 95 1.16 9.70 1.32
C VAL A 95 2.47 10.51 1.33
N HIS A 96 3.57 9.79 1.42
CA HIS A 96 4.92 10.33 1.22
C HIS A 96 5.53 9.69 -0.03
N ILE A 97 6.16 10.48 -0.87
CA ILE A 97 6.87 9.98 -2.04
C ILE A 97 8.33 9.70 -1.66
N LEU A 98 8.78 8.51 -1.99
CA LEU A 98 10.15 8.06 -1.77
C LEU A 98 10.94 8.06 -3.09
N ASP A 99 12.24 8.24 -3.02
CA ASP A 99 13.15 8.19 -4.17
C ASP A 99 13.46 6.75 -4.63
N ALA A 100 13.18 5.76 -3.80
CA ALA A 100 13.39 4.34 -4.07
C ALA A 100 12.30 3.47 -3.43
N PRO A 101 12.05 2.25 -3.93
CA PRO A 101 11.15 1.31 -3.30
C PRO A 101 11.75 0.74 -2.01
N LEU A 102 10.88 0.41 -1.06
CA LEU A 102 11.25 -0.33 0.13
C LEU A 102 11.33 -1.82 -0.20
N LEU A 103 12.51 -2.40 -0.05
CA LEU A 103 12.76 -3.80 -0.37
C LEU A 103 12.96 -4.62 0.90
N LEU A 104 12.24 -5.73 0.99
CA LEU A 104 12.35 -6.68 2.07
C LEU A 104 13.58 -7.60 1.90
N CYS A 105 13.92 -7.92 0.65
CA CYS A 105 15.12 -8.69 0.28
C CYS A 105 15.76 -8.12 -0.99
N ASP A 106 17.04 -8.39 -1.15
CA ASP A 106 17.77 -8.22 -2.40
C ASP A 106 18.44 -9.55 -2.80
N THR A 107 19.14 -9.56 -3.90
CA THR A 107 19.75 -10.77 -4.46
C THR A 107 20.91 -11.32 -3.63
N GLU A 108 21.44 -10.56 -2.68
CA GLU A 108 22.60 -10.92 -1.87
C GLU A 108 22.24 -11.24 -0.40
N MET A 109 21.01 -10.90 0.02
CA MET A 109 20.55 -11.15 1.38
C MET A 109 19.75 -12.44 1.47
N GLU A 110 20.18 -13.34 2.33
CA GLU A 110 19.42 -14.53 2.71
C GLU A 110 18.61 -14.25 3.97
N PHE A 111 17.40 -14.76 4.01
CA PHE A 111 16.62 -14.81 5.24
C PHE A 111 17.15 -15.96 6.12
N THR A 112 17.18 -15.73 7.42
CA THR A 112 17.32 -16.82 8.38
C THR A 112 16.08 -17.72 8.33
N ASP A 113 16.15 -18.94 8.83
CA ASP A 113 14.99 -19.84 8.87
C ASP A 113 13.81 -19.23 9.64
N GLU A 114 14.10 -18.47 10.70
CA GLU A 114 13.08 -17.77 11.49
C GLU A 114 12.44 -16.63 10.71
N GLU A 115 13.22 -15.78 10.04
CA GLU A 115 12.73 -14.70 9.19
C GLU A 115 11.93 -15.23 8.00
N THR A 116 12.38 -16.31 7.37
CA THR A 116 11.67 -17.00 6.30
C THR A 116 10.26 -17.40 6.75
N THR A 117 10.18 -18.00 7.94
CA THR A 117 8.88 -18.43 8.51
C THR A 117 7.92 -17.25 8.69
N VAL A 118 8.41 -16.12 9.18
CA VAL A 118 7.59 -14.90 9.37
C VAL A 118 7.13 -14.33 8.03
N VAL A 119 8.02 -14.25 7.04
CA VAL A 119 7.70 -13.74 5.70
C VAL A 119 6.69 -14.64 4.99
N GLU A 120 6.87 -15.95 5.04
CA GLU A 120 5.93 -16.91 4.46
C GLU A 120 4.55 -16.84 5.13
N ALA A 121 4.50 -16.67 6.46
CA ALA A 121 3.26 -16.47 7.18
C ALA A 121 2.55 -15.18 6.74
N ALA A 122 3.27 -14.08 6.53
CA ALA A 122 2.70 -12.83 6.05
C ALA A 122 2.14 -12.96 4.64
N VAL A 123 2.87 -13.58 3.72
CA VAL A 123 2.42 -13.84 2.34
C VAL A 123 1.17 -14.74 2.34
N THR A 124 1.15 -15.76 3.18
CA THR A 124 -0.01 -16.64 3.33
C THR A 124 -1.24 -15.87 3.84
N LYS A 125 -1.06 -15.00 4.82
CA LYS A 125 -2.16 -14.14 5.33
C LYS A 125 -2.69 -13.19 4.27
N VAL A 126 -1.83 -12.62 3.44
CA VAL A 126 -2.25 -11.77 2.32
C VAL A 126 -3.06 -12.59 1.31
N ALA A 127 -2.62 -13.80 0.96
CA ALA A 127 -3.36 -14.68 0.07
C ALA A 127 -4.76 -15.02 0.62
N GLU A 128 -4.86 -15.38 1.91
CA GLU A 128 -6.15 -15.64 2.57
C GLU A 128 -7.08 -14.41 2.55
N MET A 129 -6.53 -13.21 2.71
CA MET A 129 -7.31 -11.97 2.65
C MET A 129 -7.81 -11.69 1.23
N LEU A 130 -6.99 -11.93 0.20
CA LEU A 130 -7.40 -11.78 -1.20
C LEU A 130 -8.53 -12.75 -1.56
N GLU A 131 -8.43 -14.02 -1.19
CA GLU A 131 -9.49 -15.01 -1.42
C GLU A 131 -10.82 -14.58 -0.78
N LYS A 132 -10.78 -14.12 0.45
CA LYS A 132 -11.98 -13.61 1.14
C LYS A 132 -12.55 -12.35 0.47
N TYR A 133 -11.68 -11.52 -0.08
CA TYR A 133 -12.09 -10.31 -0.77
C TYR A 133 -12.81 -10.64 -2.07
N GLU A 134 -12.31 -11.61 -2.84
CA GLU A 134 -12.95 -12.10 -4.05
C GLU A 134 -14.31 -12.78 -3.77
N GLU A 135 -14.40 -13.58 -2.71
CA GLU A 135 -15.66 -14.19 -2.28
C GLU A 135 -16.71 -13.19 -1.77
N GLY A 136 -16.26 -12.08 -1.17
CA GLY A 136 -17.10 -11.02 -0.62
C GLY A 136 -17.46 -9.90 -1.60
N MET A 137 -16.77 -9.80 -2.73
CA MET A 137 -17.10 -8.85 -3.78
C MET A 137 -18.36 -9.33 -4.51
N ALA A 138 -19.47 -8.59 -4.30
CA ALA A 138 -20.57 -8.64 -5.27
C ALA A 138 -20.01 -8.27 -6.65
N PRO A 139 -20.46 -8.94 -7.74
CA PRO A 139 -20.04 -8.58 -9.08
C PRO A 139 -20.22 -7.08 -9.26
N ALA A 140 -19.20 -6.42 -9.83
CA ALA A 140 -19.24 -5.00 -10.09
C ALA A 140 -20.61 -4.64 -10.69
N PRO A 141 -21.32 -3.60 -10.20
CA PRO A 141 -22.58 -3.22 -10.80
C PRO A 141 -22.33 -3.05 -12.29
N ALA A 142 -23.19 -3.71 -13.08
CA ALA A 142 -23.15 -3.56 -14.54
C ALA A 142 -23.02 -2.08 -14.85
N PRO A 143 -22.19 -1.65 -15.83
CA PRO A 143 -22.09 -0.24 -16.19
C PRO A 143 -23.52 0.24 -16.35
N MET A 144 -23.85 1.32 -15.64
CA MET A 144 -25.14 1.97 -15.84
C MET A 144 -25.19 2.29 -17.32
N GLU A 145 -25.98 1.55 -18.04
CA GLU A 145 -26.40 1.96 -19.38
C GLU A 145 -26.98 3.34 -19.14
N ASP A 146 -26.39 4.32 -19.80
CA ASP A 146 -26.91 5.68 -19.85
C ASP A 146 -28.39 5.53 -20.14
N GLU A 147 -29.23 5.73 -19.11
CA GLU A 147 -30.66 5.79 -19.35
C GLU A 147 -30.82 6.92 -20.35
N ALA A 148 -31.19 6.52 -21.54
CA ALA A 148 -31.43 7.44 -22.63
C ALA A 148 -32.20 8.60 -22.07
N VAL A 149 -31.60 9.79 -22.12
CA VAL A 149 -32.25 11.05 -21.81
C VAL A 149 -33.57 11.00 -22.53
N MET A 150 -34.67 10.92 -21.78
CA MET A 150 -35.99 11.01 -22.39
C MET A 150 -36.01 12.26 -23.24
N PRO A 151 -36.33 12.17 -24.53
CA PRO A 151 -36.52 13.39 -25.31
C PRO A 151 -37.56 14.21 -24.57
N MET A 152 -37.20 15.39 -24.15
CA MET A 152 -38.19 16.38 -23.73
C MET A 152 -39.03 16.60 -24.96
N GLU A 153 -40.21 16.06 -24.97
CA GLU A 153 -41.25 16.55 -25.88
C GLU A 153 -41.45 18.01 -25.52
N ALA A 154 -40.87 18.86 -26.33
CA ALA A 154 -41.27 20.23 -26.37
C ALA A 154 -42.73 20.24 -26.85
N GLY A 155 -43.63 20.31 -25.91
CA GLY A 155 -45.01 20.62 -26.21
C GLY A 155 -45.04 21.98 -26.88
N ALA A 156 -45.07 22.01 -28.17
CA ALA A 156 -45.40 23.19 -28.91
C ALA A 156 -46.92 23.40 -28.73
N GLU A 157 -47.27 24.13 -27.72
CA GLU A 157 -48.57 24.77 -27.71
C GLU A 157 -48.52 25.94 -28.69
N GLU A 158 -49.08 25.72 -29.84
CA GLU A 158 -49.44 26.82 -30.71
C GLU A 158 -50.46 27.68 -30.03
N PRO A 159 -50.24 29.00 -29.91
CA PRO A 159 -51.32 29.89 -29.54
C PRO A 159 -52.24 30.05 -30.75
N GLU A 160 -53.38 29.47 -30.67
CA GLU A 160 -54.44 29.88 -31.56
C GLU A 160 -54.81 31.34 -31.28
N ALA A 161 -54.66 32.13 -32.29
CA ALA A 161 -55.15 33.47 -32.31
C ALA A 161 -56.69 33.46 -32.52
#